data_ecbcb4a8c7cbab484b335b4d3be065a5
#
_entry.id   ecbcb4a8c7cbab484b335b4d3be065a5
#
_cell.length_a   1.000
_cell.length_b   1.000
_cell.length_c   1.000
_cell.angle_alpha   90.00
_cell.angle_beta   90.00
_cell.angle_gamma   90.00
#
_symmetry.space_group_name_H-M   'P 1'
#
loop_
_entity.id
_entity.type
_entity.pdbx_description
1 polymer ?
#
loop_
_entity_poly.entity_id
_entity_poly.type
_entity_poly.pdbx_seq_one_letter_code
_entity_poly.pdbx_strand_id
1 'polypeptide(L)'
;MKSFLSVVAGLTARVTQLGKKELFGAGILILIANGAFAGQASQSPDTGPVSEELAAFKDATRAKYDLKEEAFRNNDVEPIINHFYSPRVISVDPEGNTHIGRDGIRPVYEEVIGSLVNIESFQSFVNGDAGWDWVNFHVSFPPGVDAEPFSFKMLFLWEKIEGEWWSHGEMYVPGAFTID
;
A
#
# COMPACT_ATOMS: atom_id res chain seq x y z
N MET A 1 -17.76 -19.59 -7.93
CA MET A 1 -16.30 -19.35 -7.97
C MET A 1 -15.97 -18.63 -9.27
N LYS A 2 -15.79 -17.32 -9.22
CA LYS A 2 -15.20 -16.59 -10.35
C LYS A 2 -13.69 -16.83 -10.26
N SER A 3 -13.09 -17.34 -11.32
CA SER A 3 -11.68 -17.67 -11.37
C SER A 3 -10.86 -16.42 -11.06
N PHE A 4 -9.78 -16.54 -10.25
CA PHE A 4 -8.74 -15.53 -9.96
C PHE A 4 -8.32 -14.74 -11.22
N LEU A 5 -8.21 -15.42 -12.36
CA LEU A 5 -7.96 -14.82 -13.68
C LEU A 5 -9.03 -13.80 -14.11
N SER A 6 -10.28 -13.91 -13.63
CA SER A 6 -11.36 -12.99 -13.98
C SER A 6 -11.25 -11.66 -13.21
N VAL A 7 -10.70 -11.67 -12.00
CA VAL A 7 -10.48 -10.46 -11.18
C VAL A 7 -9.28 -9.70 -11.70
N VAL A 8 -8.18 -10.39 -12.00
CA VAL A 8 -6.97 -9.77 -12.59
C VAL A 8 -7.26 -9.21 -13.98
N ALA A 9 -8.01 -9.94 -14.84
CA ALA A 9 -8.42 -9.45 -16.15
C ALA A 9 -9.41 -8.27 -16.08
N GLY A 10 -10.23 -8.22 -15.03
CA GLY A 10 -11.12 -7.07 -14.77
C GLY A 10 -10.35 -5.82 -14.37
N LEU A 11 -9.27 -5.96 -13.60
CA LEU A 11 -8.42 -4.86 -13.15
C LEU A 11 -7.61 -4.27 -14.33
N THR A 12 -6.99 -5.11 -15.15
CA THR A 12 -6.21 -4.67 -16.32
C THR A 12 -7.09 -4.06 -17.41
N ALA A 13 -8.30 -4.58 -17.66
CA ALA A 13 -9.22 -4.04 -18.65
C ALA A 13 -9.79 -2.67 -18.28
N ARG A 14 -9.95 -2.37 -16.97
CA ARG A 14 -10.44 -1.06 -16.50
C ARG A 14 -9.37 0.03 -16.51
N VAL A 15 -8.12 -0.29 -16.25
CA VAL A 15 -7.01 0.68 -16.33
C VAL A 15 -6.82 1.18 -17.78
N THR A 16 -7.06 0.34 -18.78
CA THR A 16 -6.93 0.72 -20.20
C THR A 16 -8.10 1.60 -20.68
N GLN A 17 -9.26 1.58 -20.02
CA GLN A 17 -10.44 2.40 -20.39
C GLN A 17 -10.44 3.82 -19.82
N LEU A 18 -9.66 4.10 -18.75
CA LEU A 18 -9.58 5.43 -18.14
C LEU A 18 -8.67 6.43 -18.90
N GLY A 19 -7.95 5.98 -19.92
CA GLY A 19 -7.01 6.79 -20.72
C GLY A 19 -7.60 7.59 -21.87
N LYS A 20 -8.91 7.55 -22.12
CA LYS A 20 -9.53 8.27 -23.26
C LYS A 20 -10.84 8.94 -22.87
N LYS A 21 -10.77 10.06 -22.17
CA LYS A 21 -11.81 11.10 -22.22
C LYS A 21 -11.18 12.49 -22.21
N GLU A 22 -11.52 13.15 -23.26
CA GLU A 22 -11.05 14.44 -23.74
C GLU A 22 -11.26 15.61 -22.78
N LEU A 23 -10.29 16.54 -22.85
CA LEU A 23 -10.37 17.91 -22.32
C LEU A 23 -11.55 18.65 -22.96
N PHE A 24 -12.42 19.21 -22.13
CA PHE A 24 -13.16 20.44 -22.50
C PHE A 24 -12.87 21.53 -21.46
N GLY A 25 -12.37 22.64 -21.99
CA GLY A 25 -11.95 23.78 -21.21
C GLY A 25 -13.11 24.57 -20.61
N ALA A 26 -12.89 25.07 -19.41
CA ALA A 26 -13.57 26.24 -18.88
C ALA A 26 -12.51 27.12 -18.24
N GLY A 27 -12.27 28.28 -18.84
CA GLY A 27 -11.37 29.28 -18.33
C GLY A 27 -11.89 29.88 -17.04
N ILE A 28 -11.11 29.80 -15.99
CA ILE A 28 -11.32 30.55 -14.77
C ILE A 28 -10.25 31.64 -14.71
N LEU A 29 -10.71 32.86 -14.76
CA LEU A 29 -9.92 34.07 -14.58
C LEU A 29 -9.56 34.20 -13.10
N ILE A 30 -8.31 33.97 -12.72
CA ILE A 30 -7.83 34.17 -11.36
C ILE A 30 -7.22 35.55 -11.26
N LEU A 31 -7.85 36.40 -10.45
CA LEU A 31 -7.26 37.67 -10.00
C LEU A 31 -6.05 37.37 -9.12
N ILE A 32 -4.89 37.82 -9.53
CA ILE A 32 -3.66 37.77 -8.75
C ILE A 32 -3.68 38.94 -7.76
N ALA A 33 -3.95 38.66 -6.48
CA ALA A 33 -3.66 39.56 -5.41
C ALA A 33 -2.18 39.36 -4.99
N ASN A 34 -1.34 40.38 -5.25
CA ASN A 34 0.04 40.41 -4.78
C ASN A 34 0.08 40.56 -3.27
N GLY A 35 0.15 39.45 -2.55
CA GLY A 35 0.57 39.40 -1.16
C GLY A 35 2.03 38.98 -1.09
N ALA A 36 2.91 39.87 -0.60
CA ALA A 36 4.30 39.55 -0.33
C ALA A 36 4.37 38.50 0.78
N PHE A 37 4.57 37.23 0.42
CA PHE A 37 4.98 36.19 1.36
C PHE A 37 6.50 36.25 1.51
N ALA A 38 6.94 36.70 2.69
CA ALA A 38 8.33 36.58 3.12
C ALA A 38 8.76 35.11 3.05
N GLY A 39 9.92 34.87 2.44
CA GLY A 39 10.43 33.55 2.14
C GLY A 39 10.46 32.61 3.35
N GLN A 40 9.65 31.55 3.25
CA GLN A 40 9.96 30.30 3.94
C GLN A 40 11.05 29.60 3.11
N ALA A 41 12.23 29.51 3.71
CA ALA A 41 13.32 28.73 3.15
C ALA A 41 12.78 27.32 2.85
N SER A 42 12.94 26.87 1.61
CA SER A 42 12.78 25.48 1.22
C SER A 42 13.64 24.64 2.18
N GLN A 43 13.01 23.93 3.09
CA GLN A 43 13.71 22.90 3.83
C GLN A 43 14.06 21.82 2.82
N SER A 44 15.35 21.70 2.52
CA SER A 44 15.89 20.52 1.85
C SER A 44 15.42 19.28 2.62
N PRO A 45 15.13 18.14 1.95
CA PRO A 45 14.80 16.92 2.66
C PRO A 45 15.89 16.66 3.70
N ASP A 46 15.48 16.52 4.95
CA ASP A 46 16.34 16.33 6.10
C ASP A 46 17.23 15.09 5.88
N THR A 47 18.49 15.32 5.53
CA THR A 47 19.54 14.29 5.44
C THR A 47 20.21 14.05 6.81
N GLY A 48 19.55 14.41 7.89
CA GLY A 48 19.97 14.09 9.25
C GLY A 48 20.04 12.57 9.46
N PRO A 49 20.81 12.11 10.44
CA PRO A 49 20.84 10.70 10.77
C PRO A 49 19.42 10.22 11.07
N VAL A 50 19.02 9.11 10.41
CA VAL A 50 17.73 8.46 10.65
C VAL A 50 17.56 8.29 12.16
N SER A 51 16.48 8.79 12.74
CA SER A 51 16.27 8.66 14.17
C SER A 51 16.26 7.17 14.56
N GLU A 52 16.78 6.83 15.72
CA GLU A 52 16.80 5.46 16.23
C GLU A 52 15.38 4.85 16.23
N GLU A 53 14.39 5.67 16.55
CA GLU A 53 12.97 5.29 16.51
C GLU A 53 12.53 4.90 15.09
N LEU A 54 12.89 5.69 14.07
CA LEU A 54 12.54 5.39 12.69
C LEU A 54 13.28 4.14 12.17
N ALA A 55 14.53 3.94 12.58
CA ALA A 55 15.28 2.74 12.24
C ALA A 55 14.61 1.49 12.82
N ALA A 56 14.30 1.52 14.12
CA ALA A 56 13.61 0.43 14.80
C ALA A 56 12.22 0.13 14.21
N PHE A 57 11.48 1.17 13.83
CA PHE A 57 10.20 1.01 13.14
C PHE A 57 10.36 0.32 11.78
N LYS A 58 11.33 0.75 10.98
CA LYS A 58 11.60 0.14 9.66
C LYS A 58 12.00 -1.33 9.78
N ASP A 59 12.83 -1.67 10.75
CA ASP A 59 13.23 -3.06 11.00
C ASP A 59 12.02 -3.93 11.39
N ALA A 60 11.16 -3.40 12.27
CA ALA A 60 9.97 -4.10 12.70
C ALA A 60 8.94 -4.28 11.57
N THR A 61 8.70 -3.25 10.76
CA THR A 61 7.79 -3.34 9.60
C THR A 61 8.36 -4.26 8.52
N ARG A 62 9.70 -4.23 8.28
CA ARG A 62 10.33 -5.19 7.35
C ARG A 62 10.10 -6.63 7.80
N ALA A 63 10.26 -6.94 9.07
CA ALA A 63 9.98 -8.28 9.59
C ALA A 63 8.50 -8.72 9.36
N LYS A 64 7.55 -7.79 9.45
CA LYS A 64 6.14 -8.03 9.12
C LYS A 64 5.93 -8.26 7.61
N TYR A 65 6.64 -7.52 6.76
CA TYR A 65 6.59 -7.76 5.31
C TYR A 65 7.21 -9.10 4.93
N ASP A 66 8.34 -9.48 5.54
CA ASP A 66 8.96 -10.80 5.34
C ASP A 66 8.00 -11.94 5.69
N LEU A 67 7.29 -11.83 6.83
CA LEU A 67 6.25 -12.76 7.23
C LEU A 67 5.13 -12.85 6.16
N LYS A 68 4.66 -11.70 5.66
CA LYS A 68 3.60 -11.65 4.66
C LYS A 68 4.06 -12.26 3.32
N GLU A 69 5.25 -11.92 2.85
CA GLU A 69 5.85 -12.48 1.64
C GLU A 69 6.05 -14.00 1.74
N GLU A 70 6.48 -14.49 2.92
CA GLU A 70 6.62 -15.92 3.17
C GLU A 70 5.27 -16.64 3.16
N ALA A 71 4.24 -16.06 3.76
CA ALA A 71 2.88 -16.57 3.74
C ALA A 71 2.36 -16.76 2.31
N PHE A 72 2.60 -15.79 1.42
CA PHE A 72 2.28 -15.92 -0.01
C PHE A 72 3.06 -17.06 -0.68
N ARG A 73 4.37 -17.18 -0.42
CA ARG A 73 5.19 -18.28 -0.97
C ARG A 73 4.70 -19.67 -0.52
N ASN A 74 4.16 -19.75 0.70
CA ASN A 74 3.68 -21.01 1.29
C ASN A 74 2.18 -21.28 1.02
N ASN A 75 1.48 -20.37 0.33
CA ASN A 75 0.02 -20.41 0.14
C ASN A 75 -0.74 -20.53 1.47
N ASP A 76 -0.26 -19.87 2.52
CA ASP A 76 -0.83 -19.89 3.86
C ASP A 76 -1.32 -18.50 4.27
N VAL A 77 -2.62 -18.32 4.34
CA VAL A 77 -3.25 -17.05 4.70
C VAL A 77 -3.15 -16.73 6.20
N GLU A 78 -3.02 -17.75 7.05
CA GLU A 78 -3.13 -17.59 8.51
C GLU A 78 -2.09 -16.63 9.11
N PRO A 79 -0.79 -16.65 8.73
CA PRO A 79 0.18 -15.70 9.23
C PRO A 79 -0.20 -14.24 8.90
N ILE A 80 -0.75 -13.99 7.71
CA ILE A 80 -1.19 -12.66 7.30
C ILE A 80 -2.34 -12.18 8.20
N ILE A 81 -3.36 -13.00 8.36
CA ILE A 81 -4.55 -12.61 9.11
C ILE A 81 -4.25 -12.48 10.60
N ASN A 82 -3.47 -13.39 11.19
CA ASN A 82 -3.30 -13.48 12.63
C ASN A 82 -2.08 -12.75 13.18
N HIS A 83 -1.05 -12.47 12.35
CA HIS A 83 0.22 -11.90 12.81
C HIS A 83 0.64 -10.62 12.10
N PHE A 84 0.01 -10.26 10.97
CA PHE A 84 0.24 -8.99 10.28
C PHE A 84 -0.82 -7.95 10.66
N TYR A 85 -2.10 -8.33 10.62
CA TYR A 85 -3.20 -7.40 10.86
C TYR A 85 -3.70 -7.39 12.30
N SER A 86 -3.99 -6.20 12.80
CA SER A 86 -4.73 -6.05 14.06
C SER A 86 -6.14 -6.63 13.95
N PRO A 87 -6.79 -7.03 15.06
CA PRO A 87 -8.17 -7.54 15.02
C PRO A 87 -9.19 -6.57 14.42
N ARG A 88 -8.91 -5.25 14.46
CA ARG A 88 -9.78 -4.17 14.00
C ARG A 88 -9.29 -3.50 12.72
N VAL A 89 -8.50 -4.16 11.92
CA VAL A 89 -7.98 -3.61 10.67
C VAL A 89 -9.09 -3.07 9.77
N ILE A 90 -8.81 -1.98 9.07
CA ILE A 90 -9.65 -1.45 7.98
C ILE A 90 -8.82 -1.48 6.71
N SER A 91 -9.32 -2.17 5.69
CA SER A 91 -8.70 -2.20 4.36
C SER A 91 -9.63 -1.57 3.34
N VAL A 92 -9.09 -0.70 2.48
CA VAL A 92 -9.82 -0.10 1.36
C VAL A 92 -9.15 -0.52 0.06
N ASP A 93 -9.92 -1.22 -0.77
CA ASP A 93 -9.44 -1.71 -2.06
C ASP A 93 -9.50 -0.63 -3.17
N PRO A 94 -8.93 -0.89 -4.37
CA PRO A 94 -8.93 0.07 -5.48
C PRO A 94 -10.33 0.44 -6.01
N GLU A 95 -11.31 -0.38 -5.79
CA GLU A 95 -12.71 -0.14 -6.15
C GLU A 95 -13.46 0.69 -5.10
N GLY A 96 -12.84 0.96 -3.95
CA GLY A 96 -13.41 1.71 -2.83
C GLY A 96 -14.23 0.85 -1.87
N ASN A 97 -14.19 -0.49 -1.99
CA ASN A 97 -14.83 -1.36 -1.00
C ASN A 97 -14.03 -1.33 0.29
N THR A 98 -14.74 -1.46 1.41
CA THR A 98 -14.14 -1.45 2.74
C THR A 98 -14.31 -2.82 3.39
N HIS A 99 -13.18 -3.38 3.85
CA HIS A 99 -13.11 -4.64 4.57
C HIS A 99 -12.73 -4.36 6.03
N ILE A 100 -13.54 -4.81 6.99
CA ILE A 100 -13.38 -4.48 8.41
C ILE A 100 -13.06 -5.73 9.20
N GLY A 101 -12.00 -5.64 9.99
CA GLY A 101 -11.52 -6.71 10.85
C GLY A 101 -10.88 -7.87 10.08
N ARG A 102 -10.30 -8.80 10.82
CA ARG A 102 -9.62 -9.99 10.26
C ARG A 102 -10.59 -10.84 9.42
N ASP A 103 -11.83 -10.98 9.86
CA ASP A 103 -12.83 -11.77 9.13
C ASP A 103 -13.24 -11.09 7.81
N GLY A 104 -13.27 -9.75 7.80
CA GLY A 104 -13.60 -8.99 6.59
C GLY A 104 -12.49 -9.01 5.53
N ILE A 105 -11.22 -9.04 5.95
CA ILE A 105 -10.08 -9.03 5.03
C ILE A 105 -9.66 -10.44 4.58
N ARG A 106 -9.99 -11.48 5.34
CA ARG A 106 -9.64 -12.88 5.05
C ARG A 106 -10.01 -13.31 3.63
N PRO A 107 -11.26 -13.11 3.14
CA PRO A 107 -11.65 -13.53 1.80
C PRO A 107 -10.80 -12.89 0.70
N VAL A 108 -10.31 -11.66 0.91
CA VAL A 108 -9.42 -10.96 -0.04
C VAL A 108 -8.11 -11.74 -0.18
N TYR A 109 -7.50 -12.15 0.94
CA TYR A 109 -6.26 -12.90 0.92
C TYR A 109 -6.42 -14.33 0.43
N GLU A 110 -7.50 -15.02 0.81
CA GLU A 110 -7.81 -16.36 0.30
C GLU A 110 -7.95 -16.40 -1.23
N GLU A 111 -8.38 -15.29 -1.85
CA GLU A 111 -8.48 -15.19 -3.30
C GLU A 111 -7.13 -15.01 -3.98
N VAL A 112 -6.17 -14.32 -3.34
CA VAL A 112 -4.90 -13.89 -3.96
C VAL A 112 -3.66 -14.66 -3.48
N ILE A 113 -3.79 -15.53 -2.49
CA ILE A 113 -2.66 -16.19 -1.81
C ILE A 113 -1.78 -17.07 -2.73
N GLY A 114 -2.29 -17.45 -3.91
CA GLY A 114 -1.51 -18.20 -4.92
C GLY A 114 -0.53 -17.36 -5.74
N SER A 115 -0.43 -16.07 -5.49
CA SER A 115 0.57 -15.18 -6.13
C SER A 115 1.87 -15.14 -5.34
N LEU A 116 2.89 -14.48 -5.91
CA LEU A 116 4.15 -14.14 -5.25
C LEU A 116 4.19 -12.64 -5.03
N VAL A 117 4.63 -12.21 -3.87
CA VAL A 117 4.72 -10.77 -3.56
C VAL A 117 6.10 -10.38 -3.08
N ASN A 118 6.48 -9.13 -3.37
CA ASN A 118 7.63 -8.43 -2.82
C ASN A 118 7.16 -7.04 -2.38
N ILE A 119 7.52 -6.63 -1.16
CA ILE A 119 7.07 -5.38 -0.55
C ILE A 119 8.28 -4.50 -0.27
N GLU A 120 8.31 -3.33 -0.90
CA GLU A 120 9.40 -2.36 -0.76
C GLU A 120 8.89 -1.06 -0.15
N SER A 121 9.41 -0.70 1.04
CA SER A 121 9.12 0.58 1.66
C SER A 121 9.64 1.72 0.78
N PHE A 122 8.77 2.67 0.49
CA PHE A 122 9.11 3.89 -0.23
C PHE A 122 9.38 5.05 0.73
N GLN A 123 8.50 5.25 1.70
CA GLN A 123 8.64 6.30 2.70
C GLN A 123 7.90 5.93 3.99
N SER A 124 8.64 5.94 5.09
CA SER A 124 8.12 5.61 6.41
C SER A 124 8.12 6.82 7.34
N PHE A 125 7.19 6.85 8.27
CA PHE A 125 7.11 7.80 9.36
C PHE A 125 6.68 7.09 10.64
N VAL A 126 7.21 7.52 11.78
CA VAL A 126 6.83 7.01 13.09
C VAL A 126 6.82 8.13 14.13
N ASN A 127 5.91 8.02 15.08
CA ASN A 127 5.85 8.89 16.28
C ASN A 127 5.25 8.08 17.43
N GLY A 128 6.09 7.64 18.36
CA GLY A 128 5.71 6.78 19.47
C GLY A 128 5.14 5.43 19.01
N ASP A 129 3.91 5.14 19.38
CA ASP A 129 3.24 3.87 19.07
C ASP A 129 2.41 3.90 17.79
N ALA A 130 2.53 4.94 16.97
CA ALA A 130 1.85 5.09 15.69
C ALA A 130 2.83 5.41 14.55
N GLY A 131 2.57 4.86 13.37
CA GLY A 131 3.35 5.12 12.18
C GLY A 131 2.61 4.79 10.90
N TRP A 132 3.19 5.17 9.79
CA TRP A 132 2.72 4.73 8.48
C TRP A 132 3.90 4.41 7.56
N ASP A 133 3.64 3.58 6.56
CA ASP A 133 4.60 3.24 5.53
C ASP A 133 3.94 3.24 4.16
N TRP A 134 4.45 4.06 3.26
CA TRP A 134 4.15 3.99 1.84
C TRP A 134 5.03 2.92 1.22
N VAL A 135 4.43 1.97 0.51
CA VAL A 135 5.16 0.86 -0.09
C VAL A 135 4.80 0.64 -1.55
N ASN A 136 5.74 0.08 -2.31
CA ASN A 136 5.48 -0.63 -3.54
C ASN A 136 5.20 -2.09 -3.20
N PHE A 137 4.00 -2.55 -3.54
CA PHE A 137 3.58 -3.93 -3.39
C PHE A 137 3.58 -4.59 -4.76
N HIS A 138 4.63 -5.34 -5.05
CA HIS A 138 4.82 -6.00 -6.33
C HIS A 138 4.20 -7.38 -6.31
N VAL A 139 3.38 -7.68 -7.30
CA VAL A 139 2.72 -8.98 -7.49
C VAL A 139 3.26 -9.65 -8.73
N SER A 140 3.66 -10.90 -8.59
CA SER A 140 4.05 -11.78 -9.69
C SER A 140 3.41 -13.16 -9.51
N PHE A 141 3.61 -14.05 -10.47
CA PHE A 141 2.95 -15.34 -10.47
C PHE A 141 3.96 -16.48 -10.60
N PRO A 142 3.64 -17.66 -10.04
CA PRO A 142 4.47 -18.85 -10.22
C PRO A 142 4.62 -19.24 -11.70
N PRO A 143 5.69 -19.95 -12.07
CA PRO A 143 5.88 -20.47 -13.44
C PRO A 143 4.65 -21.26 -13.91
N GLY A 144 4.20 -21.00 -15.14
CA GLY A 144 3.06 -21.66 -15.76
C GLY A 144 1.71 -20.96 -15.54
N VAL A 145 1.66 -19.88 -14.78
CA VAL A 145 0.51 -18.99 -14.69
C VAL A 145 0.63 -17.91 -15.77
N ASP A 146 -0.34 -17.86 -16.69
CA ASP A 146 -0.38 -16.86 -17.76
C ASP A 146 -1.03 -15.57 -17.26
N ALA A 147 -0.25 -14.78 -16.52
CA ALA A 147 -0.66 -13.48 -16.00
C ALA A 147 0.54 -12.53 -15.91
N GLU A 148 0.32 -11.27 -16.27
CA GLU A 148 1.36 -10.25 -16.21
C GLU A 148 1.57 -9.74 -14.78
N PRO A 149 2.83 -9.55 -14.35
CA PRO A 149 3.12 -8.89 -13.07
C PRO A 149 2.56 -7.48 -13.01
N PHE A 150 2.16 -7.06 -11.82
CA PHE A 150 1.67 -5.70 -11.58
C PHE A 150 2.07 -5.21 -10.19
N SER A 151 1.77 -3.95 -9.89
CA SER A 151 2.10 -3.35 -8.59
C SER A 151 0.96 -2.50 -8.07
N PHE A 152 0.95 -2.34 -6.75
CA PHE A 152 0.15 -1.35 -6.04
C PHE A 152 1.04 -0.36 -5.29
N LYS A 153 0.62 0.90 -5.26
CA LYS A 153 1.02 1.86 -4.24
C LYS A 153 0.12 1.60 -3.04
N MET A 154 0.71 1.19 -1.93
CA MET A 154 -0.04 0.92 -0.70
C MET A 154 0.38 1.87 0.41
N LEU A 155 -0.56 2.22 1.25
CA LEU A 155 -0.33 2.85 2.54
C LEU A 155 -0.69 1.86 3.62
N PHE A 156 0.26 1.53 4.48
CA PHE A 156 0.00 0.81 5.73
C PHE A 156 -0.02 1.79 6.91
N LEU A 157 -1.04 1.71 7.72
CA LEU A 157 -1.14 2.38 9.01
C LEU A 157 -0.76 1.39 10.10
N TRP A 158 0.21 1.75 10.92
CA TRP A 158 0.78 0.90 11.96
C TRP A 158 0.46 1.43 13.34
N GLU A 159 0.14 0.51 14.25
CA GLU A 159 -0.04 0.77 15.67
C GLU A 159 0.77 -0.24 16.47
N LYS A 160 1.48 0.23 17.49
CA LYS A 160 2.22 -0.62 18.42
C LYS A 160 1.33 -0.98 19.61
N ILE A 161 0.95 -2.24 19.69
CA ILE A 161 0.07 -2.77 20.72
C ILE A 161 0.86 -3.78 21.56
N GLU A 162 0.97 -3.54 22.86
CA GLU A 162 1.73 -4.42 23.79
C GLU A 162 3.18 -4.67 23.33
N GLY A 163 3.80 -3.65 22.73
CA GLY A 163 5.19 -3.70 22.25
C GLY A 163 5.38 -4.29 20.85
N GLU A 164 4.34 -4.80 20.22
CA GLU A 164 4.37 -5.37 18.87
C GLU A 164 3.66 -4.47 17.86
N TRP A 165 4.25 -4.32 16.66
CA TRP A 165 3.66 -3.55 15.57
C TRP A 165 2.64 -4.38 14.79
N TRP A 166 1.47 -3.78 14.57
CA TRP A 166 0.34 -4.35 13.83
C TRP A 166 -0.14 -3.41 12.75
N SER A 167 -0.40 -3.91 11.55
CA SER A 167 -1.12 -3.13 10.55
C SER A 167 -2.56 -2.93 11.00
N HIS A 168 -2.91 -1.68 11.30
CA HIS A 168 -4.24 -1.28 11.75
C HIS A 168 -5.13 -0.82 10.59
N GLY A 169 -4.51 -0.47 9.47
CA GLY A 169 -5.22 -0.07 8.27
C GLY A 169 -4.37 -0.16 7.02
N GLU A 170 -5.02 -0.30 5.90
CA GLU A 170 -4.38 -0.19 4.59
C GLU A 170 -5.33 0.40 3.57
N MET A 171 -4.75 1.06 2.58
CA MET A 171 -5.42 1.38 1.33
C MET A 171 -4.43 1.25 0.18
N TYR A 172 -4.94 0.91 -1.01
CA TYR A 172 -4.07 0.70 -2.14
C TYR A 172 -4.70 1.10 -3.47
N VAL A 173 -3.84 1.48 -4.40
CA VAL A 173 -4.21 1.85 -5.77
C VAL A 173 -3.20 1.24 -6.75
N PRO A 174 -3.59 0.95 -8.00
CA PRO A 174 -2.66 0.44 -9.01
C PRO A 174 -1.48 1.38 -9.28
N GLY A 175 -0.31 0.79 -9.55
CA GLY A 175 0.92 1.48 -9.91
C GLY A 175 2.03 1.33 -8.87
N ALA A 176 3.18 1.97 -9.13
CA ALA A 176 4.33 1.99 -8.23
C ALA A 176 4.80 3.44 -8.02
N PHE A 177 5.38 3.72 -6.85
CA PHE A 177 6.14 4.95 -6.63
C PHE A 177 7.46 4.84 -7.39
N THR A 178 7.84 5.92 -8.05
CA THR A 178 9.14 6.07 -8.72
C THR A 178 9.88 7.25 -8.10
N ILE A 179 11.20 7.17 -8.05
CA ILE A 179 12.05 8.31 -7.74
C ILE A 179 12.40 8.93 -9.09
N ASP A 180 11.96 10.16 -9.32
CA ASP A 180 12.32 10.96 -10.50
C ASP A 180 13.70 11.59 -10.29
#